data_cc42cbec786f0df8d65bb7235e083ab2
#
_entry.id   cc42cbec786f0df8d65bb7235e083ab2
#
_cell.length_a   1.000
_cell.length_b   1.000
_cell.length_c   1.000
_cell.angle_alpha   90.00
_cell.angle_beta   90.00
_cell.angle_gamma   90.00
#
_symmetry.space_group_name_H-M   'P 1'
#
loop_
_entity.id
_entity.type
_entity.pdbx_description
1 polymer ?
#
loop_
_entity_poly.entity_id
_entity_poly.type
_entity_poly.pdbx_seq_one_letter_code
_entity_poly.pdbx_strand_id
1 'polypeptide(L)'
;MSQLHVPSKIESLIKNKSFKVDNIGMSGNQVLIFDDMVLKIEEKSASIEQQVQMMQWLEEKLLVPKVIAYEKENGKRYLLMSKIGGVMSCETYYLEHPQELLEALASGLKMLWKVDVKECPCIRDVRAVLKEARVRVENNLVDMENVEPTTFGEGGFESPQHLLEWLENNRPSFEPVLSHGDYCLPNIFLDDGKITGFIDLGRTGIGDKWNDIALCYRSLKHNFDGTYGGKIYKDFKPDLLFEKLGIEPDWEKINYYLLLDELF
;
A
#
# COMPACT_ATOMS: atom_id res chain seq x y z
N MET A 1 -16.00 -8.79 -27.68
CA MET A 1 -15.85 -8.46 -26.26
C MET A 1 -16.08 -9.75 -25.51
N SER A 2 -15.07 -10.29 -24.84
CA SER A 2 -15.26 -11.45 -23.98
C SER A 2 -16.24 -11.08 -22.86
N GLN A 3 -17.27 -11.88 -22.70
CA GLN A 3 -18.29 -11.65 -21.67
C GLN A 3 -17.59 -11.73 -20.29
N LEU A 4 -17.57 -10.64 -19.55
CA LEU A 4 -17.03 -10.60 -18.19
C LEU A 4 -17.89 -11.53 -17.32
N HIS A 5 -17.32 -12.65 -16.89
CA HIS A 5 -18.04 -13.58 -16.02
C HIS A 5 -17.81 -13.18 -14.56
N VAL A 6 -18.84 -12.68 -13.91
CA VAL A 6 -18.84 -12.25 -12.50
C VAL A 6 -20.09 -12.80 -11.79
N PRO A 7 -20.07 -12.92 -10.46
CA PRO A 7 -21.23 -13.35 -9.69
C PRO A 7 -22.49 -12.52 -9.98
N SER A 8 -23.66 -13.14 -9.99
CA SER A 8 -24.94 -12.53 -10.39
C SER A 8 -25.27 -11.23 -9.63
N LYS A 9 -24.92 -11.16 -8.36
CA LYS A 9 -25.12 -9.94 -7.54
C LYS A 9 -24.25 -8.79 -8.08
N ILE A 10 -22.99 -9.04 -8.38
CA ILE A 10 -22.09 -8.03 -8.94
C ILE A 10 -22.53 -7.66 -10.35
N GLU A 11 -22.88 -8.65 -11.18
CA GLU A 11 -23.40 -8.43 -12.54
C GLU A 11 -24.58 -7.45 -12.54
N SER A 12 -25.53 -7.63 -11.62
CA SER A 12 -26.69 -6.74 -11.49
C SER A 12 -26.32 -5.29 -11.17
N LEU A 13 -25.26 -5.06 -10.38
CA LEU A 13 -24.79 -3.75 -9.95
C LEU A 13 -23.98 -3.00 -11.03
N ILE A 14 -23.27 -3.75 -11.90
CA ILE A 14 -22.44 -3.17 -12.98
C ILE A 14 -23.11 -3.21 -14.35
N LYS A 15 -24.33 -3.77 -14.45
CA LYS A 15 -25.08 -3.91 -15.70
C LYS A 15 -25.22 -2.56 -16.42
N ASN A 16 -24.88 -2.55 -17.71
CA ASN A 16 -24.90 -1.38 -18.59
C ASN A 16 -23.92 -0.25 -18.21
N LYS A 17 -22.97 -0.48 -17.32
CA LYS A 17 -21.91 0.47 -17.02
C LYS A 17 -20.69 0.19 -17.89
N SER A 18 -20.07 1.23 -18.41
CA SER A 18 -18.77 1.15 -19.07
C SER A 18 -17.64 1.07 -18.03
N PHE A 19 -16.56 0.41 -18.38
CA PHE A 19 -15.38 0.33 -17.52
C PHE A 19 -14.09 0.42 -18.35
N LYS A 20 -13.02 0.81 -17.67
CA LYS A 20 -11.64 0.67 -18.14
C LYS A 20 -10.96 -0.45 -17.35
N VAL A 21 -10.10 -1.22 -18.02
CA VAL A 21 -9.24 -2.19 -17.32
C VAL A 21 -8.01 -1.44 -16.86
N ASP A 22 -7.70 -1.54 -15.57
CA ASP A 22 -6.44 -1.04 -15.04
C ASP A 22 -5.36 -2.11 -15.25
N ASN A 23 -4.32 -1.75 -15.98
CA ASN A 23 -3.18 -2.60 -16.26
C ASN A 23 -1.94 -2.16 -15.45
N ILE A 24 -2.08 -1.21 -14.52
CA ILE A 24 -0.97 -0.61 -13.77
C ILE A 24 -0.62 -1.46 -12.52
N GLY A 25 -1.55 -2.29 -12.04
CA GLY A 25 -1.34 -3.13 -10.86
C GLY A 25 -0.30 -4.22 -11.09
N MET A 26 0.77 -4.25 -10.28
CA MET A 26 1.85 -5.25 -10.34
C MET A 26 1.44 -6.65 -9.84
N SER A 27 0.25 -6.79 -9.23
CA SER A 27 -0.18 -8.01 -8.50
C SER A 27 -0.80 -9.11 -9.37
N GLY A 28 -0.88 -8.96 -10.70
CA GLY A 28 -1.56 -9.92 -11.58
C GLY A 28 -3.08 -9.99 -11.39
N ASN A 29 -3.66 -9.14 -10.56
CA ASN A 29 -5.08 -9.03 -10.30
C ASN A 29 -5.78 -8.23 -11.40
N GLN A 30 -7.04 -8.55 -11.68
CA GLN A 30 -7.82 -7.77 -12.63
C GLN A 30 -8.59 -6.67 -11.90
N VAL A 31 -8.38 -5.40 -12.30
CA VAL A 31 -9.08 -4.25 -11.75
C VAL A 31 -9.89 -3.57 -12.86
N LEU A 32 -11.19 -3.41 -12.64
CA LEU A 32 -12.12 -2.75 -13.55
C LEU A 32 -12.60 -1.45 -12.91
N ILE A 33 -12.33 -0.33 -13.58
CA ILE A 33 -12.67 1.02 -13.10
C ILE A 33 -13.88 1.52 -13.85
N PHE A 34 -14.98 1.72 -13.13
CA PHE A 34 -16.20 2.39 -13.56
C PHE A 34 -16.18 3.87 -13.20
N ASP A 35 -17.21 4.62 -13.57
CA ASP A 35 -17.27 6.05 -13.24
C ASP A 35 -17.37 6.31 -11.74
N ASP A 36 -18.12 5.48 -11.02
CA ASP A 36 -18.47 5.64 -9.59
C ASP A 36 -17.99 4.47 -8.70
N MET A 37 -17.40 3.43 -9.27
CA MET A 37 -16.99 2.23 -8.52
C MET A 37 -15.77 1.54 -9.13
N VAL A 38 -15.16 0.62 -8.37
CA VAL A 38 -14.04 -0.22 -8.80
C VAL A 38 -14.36 -1.66 -8.44
N LEU A 39 -14.14 -2.59 -9.38
CA LEU A 39 -14.22 -4.03 -9.16
C LEU A 39 -12.81 -4.63 -9.19
N LYS A 40 -12.38 -5.17 -8.07
CA LYS A 40 -11.13 -5.93 -7.93
C LYS A 40 -11.45 -7.42 -7.97
N ILE A 41 -10.77 -8.16 -8.85
CA ILE A 41 -10.94 -9.61 -9.02
C ILE A 41 -9.60 -10.27 -8.74
N GLU A 42 -9.55 -11.13 -7.73
CA GLU A 42 -8.34 -11.85 -7.32
C GLU A 42 -8.55 -13.35 -7.30
N GLU A 43 -7.51 -14.08 -7.65
CA GLU A 43 -7.42 -15.50 -7.39
C GLU A 43 -6.92 -15.70 -5.96
N LYS A 44 -7.54 -16.63 -5.22
CA LYS A 44 -7.18 -17.06 -3.85
C LYS A 44 -6.13 -16.22 -3.10
N SER A 45 -6.48 -15.05 -2.63
CA SER A 45 -5.64 -14.26 -1.73
C SER A 45 -6.36 -14.06 -0.39
N ALA A 46 -5.69 -14.29 0.73
CA ALA A 46 -6.20 -13.94 2.05
C ALA A 46 -6.27 -12.41 2.24
N SER A 47 -5.49 -11.65 1.45
CA SER A 47 -5.38 -10.19 1.58
C SER A 47 -6.69 -9.45 1.29
N ILE A 48 -7.49 -9.91 0.32
CA ILE A 48 -8.75 -9.25 -0.02
C ILE A 48 -9.80 -9.38 1.10
N GLU A 49 -9.79 -10.48 1.86
CA GLU A 49 -10.70 -10.66 3.00
C GLU A 49 -10.33 -9.70 4.13
N GLN A 50 -9.04 -9.56 4.40
CA GLN A 50 -8.53 -8.57 5.34
C GLN A 50 -8.84 -7.14 4.85
N GLN A 51 -8.66 -6.86 3.56
CA GLN A 51 -9.00 -5.57 2.96
C GLN A 51 -10.48 -5.22 3.18
N VAL A 52 -11.39 -6.16 2.93
CA VAL A 52 -12.84 -5.96 3.16
C VAL A 52 -13.13 -5.64 4.63
N GLN A 53 -12.55 -6.41 5.58
CA GLN A 53 -12.73 -6.18 7.02
C GLN A 53 -12.21 -4.80 7.43
N MET A 54 -11.01 -4.42 6.95
CA MET A 54 -10.43 -3.12 7.26
C MET A 54 -11.23 -1.97 6.67
N MET A 55 -11.67 -2.07 5.42
CA MET A 55 -12.51 -1.05 4.78
C MET A 55 -13.81 -0.83 5.57
N GLN A 56 -14.49 -1.90 5.98
CA GLN A 56 -15.71 -1.82 6.78
C GLN A 56 -15.47 -1.20 8.16
N TRP A 57 -14.36 -1.56 8.81
CA TRP A 57 -14.01 -1.00 10.11
C TRP A 57 -13.60 0.47 10.05
N LEU A 58 -13.00 0.90 8.92
CA LEU A 58 -12.51 2.26 8.69
C LEU A 58 -13.56 3.22 8.09
N GLU A 59 -14.71 2.73 7.62
CA GLU A 59 -15.68 3.51 6.83
C GLU A 59 -16.07 4.86 7.47
N GLU A 60 -16.18 4.91 8.81
CA GLU A 60 -16.52 6.15 9.53
C GLU A 60 -15.31 6.82 10.21
N LYS A 61 -14.13 6.23 10.09
CA LYS A 61 -12.91 6.68 10.79
C LYS A 61 -11.91 7.35 9.85
N LEU A 62 -11.91 6.94 8.57
CA LEU A 62 -10.92 7.36 7.60
C LEU A 62 -11.54 7.45 6.19
N LEU A 63 -10.92 8.23 5.31
CA LEU A 63 -11.34 8.33 3.91
C LEU A 63 -10.88 7.09 3.14
N VAL A 64 -11.75 6.10 3.04
CA VAL A 64 -11.48 4.81 2.36
C VAL A 64 -12.64 4.45 1.42
N PRO A 65 -12.44 3.60 0.40
CA PRO A 65 -13.54 3.11 -0.43
C PRO A 65 -14.57 2.37 0.42
N LYS A 66 -15.86 2.52 0.10
CA LYS A 66 -16.95 1.77 0.74
C LYS A 66 -17.12 0.43 0.05
N VAL A 67 -17.27 -0.64 0.82
CA VAL A 67 -17.59 -1.97 0.28
C VAL A 67 -19.03 -1.97 -0.23
N ILE A 68 -19.23 -2.14 -1.55
CA ILE A 68 -20.55 -2.23 -2.18
C ILE A 68 -21.01 -3.68 -2.21
N ALA A 69 -20.13 -4.59 -2.63
CA ALA A 69 -20.38 -6.03 -2.61
C ALA A 69 -19.06 -6.81 -2.50
N TYR A 70 -19.12 -7.95 -1.82
CA TYR A 70 -18.03 -8.91 -1.79
C TYR A 70 -18.60 -10.30 -2.03
N GLU A 71 -18.07 -11.00 -3.03
CA GLU A 71 -18.54 -12.33 -3.45
C GLU A 71 -17.37 -13.28 -3.68
N LYS A 72 -17.63 -14.58 -3.48
CA LYS A 72 -16.68 -15.67 -3.76
C LYS A 72 -17.33 -16.64 -4.72
N GLU A 73 -16.71 -16.83 -5.88
CA GLU A 73 -17.22 -17.76 -6.89
C GLU A 73 -16.08 -18.38 -7.69
N ASN A 74 -16.14 -19.69 -7.96
CA ASN A 74 -15.19 -20.43 -8.79
C ASN A 74 -13.71 -20.22 -8.39
N GLY A 75 -13.41 -20.13 -7.10
CA GLY A 75 -12.06 -19.93 -6.58
C GLY A 75 -11.55 -18.48 -6.68
N LYS A 76 -12.35 -17.58 -7.24
CA LYS A 76 -12.06 -16.14 -7.31
C LYS A 76 -12.80 -15.36 -6.23
N ARG A 77 -12.28 -14.19 -5.93
CA ARG A 77 -12.85 -13.20 -5.03
C ARG A 77 -13.12 -11.93 -5.79
N TYR A 78 -14.27 -11.35 -5.55
CA TYR A 78 -14.79 -10.18 -6.25
C TYR A 78 -15.15 -9.12 -5.24
N LEU A 79 -14.38 -8.03 -5.20
CA LEU A 79 -14.65 -6.87 -4.34
C LEU A 79 -15.09 -5.69 -5.20
N LEU A 80 -16.37 -5.35 -5.11
CA LEU A 80 -16.92 -4.13 -5.68
C LEU A 80 -16.94 -3.06 -4.59
N MET A 81 -16.31 -1.93 -4.85
CA MET A 81 -16.16 -0.83 -3.89
C MET A 81 -16.41 0.52 -4.57
N SER A 82 -16.72 1.55 -3.78
CA SER A 82 -16.84 2.91 -4.30
C SER A 82 -15.49 3.40 -4.83
N LYS A 83 -15.53 4.21 -5.88
CA LYS A 83 -14.34 4.90 -6.37
C LYS A 83 -14.01 6.09 -5.49
N ILE A 84 -12.73 6.27 -5.17
CA ILE A 84 -12.21 7.47 -4.51
C ILE A 84 -12.10 8.59 -5.55
N GLY A 85 -12.49 9.79 -5.18
CA GLY A 85 -12.31 11.00 -5.98
C GLY A 85 -10.89 11.52 -5.92
N GLY A 86 -10.55 12.44 -6.83
CA GLY A 86 -9.20 12.97 -6.96
C GLY A 86 -8.30 12.11 -7.84
N VAL A 87 -6.99 12.29 -7.69
CA VAL A 87 -5.95 11.59 -8.44
C VAL A 87 -4.89 11.02 -7.51
N MET A 88 -4.12 10.04 -8.00
CA MET A 88 -3.00 9.46 -7.25
C MET A 88 -1.95 10.53 -6.92
N SER A 89 -1.37 10.48 -5.74
CA SER A 89 -0.35 11.46 -5.33
C SER A 89 0.96 11.39 -6.14
N CYS A 90 1.16 10.35 -6.94
CA CYS A 90 2.25 10.23 -7.91
C CYS A 90 1.97 10.91 -9.27
N GLU A 91 0.81 11.53 -9.46
CA GLU A 91 0.52 12.26 -10.71
C GLU A 91 1.48 13.42 -10.93
N THR A 92 1.79 13.70 -12.20
CA THR A 92 2.79 14.70 -12.62
C THR A 92 2.60 16.06 -11.94
N TYR A 93 1.35 16.51 -11.77
CA TYR A 93 1.06 17.77 -11.08
C TYR A 93 1.70 17.81 -9.69
N TYR A 94 1.50 16.78 -8.87
CA TYR A 94 2.02 16.75 -7.50
C TYR A 94 3.54 16.56 -7.46
N LEU A 95 4.11 15.82 -8.40
CA LEU A 95 5.58 15.71 -8.52
C LEU A 95 6.22 17.05 -8.92
N GLU A 96 5.51 17.89 -9.66
CA GLU A 96 5.94 19.27 -9.99
C GLU A 96 5.65 20.29 -8.87
N HIS A 97 4.82 19.92 -7.88
CA HIS A 97 4.48 20.73 -6.70
C HIS A 97 4.87 20.02 -5.39
N PRO A 98 6.18 19.73 -5.16
CA PRO A 98 6.62 18.82 -4.08
C PRO A 98 6.29 19.33 -2.67
N GLN A 99 6.16 20.64 -2.46
CA GLN A 99 5.77 21.16 -1.15
C GLN A 99 4.33 20.78 -0.79
N GLU A 100 3.41 20.93 -1.74
CA GLU A 100 2.01 20.54 -1.59
C GLU A 100 1.87 19.01 -1.37
N LEU A 101 2.61 18.23 -2.18
CA LEU A 101 2.68 16.79 -2.04
C LEU A 101 3.15 16.35 -0.64
N LEU A 102 4.27 16.90 -0.18
CA LEU A 102 4.84 16.56 1.14
C LEU A 102 3.91 16.92 2.29
N GLU A 103 3.22 18.07 2.21
CA GLU A 103 2.22 18.49 3.20
C GLU A 103 1.03 17.52 3.24
N ALA A 104 0.53 17.12 2.07
CA ALA A 104 -0.55 16.16 1.96
C ALA A 104 -0.14 14.78 2.52
N LEU A 105 1.02 14.26 2.13
CA LEU A 105 1.52 12.96 2.62
C LEU A 105 1.74 12.97 4.14
N ALA A 106 2.37 14.01 4.68
CA ALA A 106 2.57 14.15 6.12
C ALA A 106 1.22 14.26 6.87
N SER A 107 0.24 14.97 6.29
CA SER A 107 -1.13 15.05 6.83
C SER A 107 -1.79 13.67 6.83
N GLY A 108 -1.69 12.90 5.75
CA GLY A 108 -2.26 11.55 5.63
C GLY A 108 -1.67 10.59 6.67
N LEU A 109 -0.35 10.57 6.86
CA LEU A 109 0.30 9.81 7.93
C LEU A 109 -0.26 10.18 9.31
N LYS A 110 -0.37 11.49 9.59
CA LYS A 110 -0.95 11.97 10.86
C LYS A 110 -2.44 11.63 11.02
N MET A 111 -3.20 11.50 9.91
CA MET A 111 -4.59 11.01 9.95
C MET A 111 -4.65 9.56 10.40
N LEU A 112 -3.80 8.69 9.84
CA LEU A 112 -3.70 7.27 10.24
C LEU A 112 -3.38 7.14 11.74
N TRP A 113 -2.35 7.85 12.23
CA TRP A 113 -1.91 7.75 13.63
C TRP A 113 -2.93 8.26 14.66
N LYS A 114 -3.89 9.08 14.23
CA LYS A 114 -4.97 9.59 15.10
C LYS A 114 -6.15 8.63 15.21
N VAL A 115 -6.24 7.60 14.37
CA VAL A 115 -7.32 6.62 14.47
C VAL A 115 -7.17 5.84 15.77
N ASP A 116 -8.24 5.80 16.56
CA ASP A 116 -8.28 4.89 17.72
C ASP A 116 -8.28 3.45 17.23
N VAL A 117 -7.21 2.74 17.53
CA VAL A 117 -6.98 1.34 17.10
C VAL A 117 -7.68 0.32 17.98
N LYS A 118 -8.40 0.77 19.02
CA LYS A 118 -9.24 -0.11 19.82
C LYS A 118 -10.23 -0.85 18.91
N GLU A 119 -10.32 -2.16 19.09
CA GLU A 119 -11.17 -3.03 18.27
C GLU A 119 -10.77 -3.12 16.79
N CYS A 120 -9.55 -2.70 16.43
CA CYS A 120 -9.04 -2.94 15.08
C CYS A 120 -8.99 -4.45 14.79
N PRO A 121 -9.61 -4.92 13.70
CA PRO A 121 -9.71 -6.35 13.42
C PRO A 121 -8.39 -6.98 13.00
N CYS A 122 -7.38 -6.18 12.64
CA CYS A 122 -6.13 -6.66 12.07
C CYS A 122 -4.92 -6.15 12.86
N ILE A 123 -4.02 -7.08 13.18
CA ILE A 123 -2.70 -6.78 13.78
C ILE A 123 -1.66 -7.01 12.70
N ARG A 124 -0.88 -5.96 12.41
CA ARG A 124 0.22 -5.93 11.43
C ARG A 124 1.52 -5.49 12.08
N ASP A 125 1.73 -5.93 13.33
CA ASP A 125 3.01 -5.70 14.01
C ASP A 125 4.15 -6.49 13.32
N VAL A 126 5.37 -6.16 13.67
CA VAL A 126 6.58 -6.80 13.11
C VAL A 126 6.51 -8.33 13.20
N ARG A 127 5.93 -8.88 14.28
CA ARG A 127 5.85 -10.33 14.47
C ARG A 127 4.88 -10.97 13.49
N ALA A 128 3.73 -10.33 13.26
CA ALA A 128 2.74 -10.81 12.28
C ALA A 128 3.30 -10.76 10.86
N VAL A 129 3.98 -9.66 10.50
CA VAL A 129 4.58 -9.48 9.17
C VAL A 129 5.74 -10.47 8.94
N LEU A 130 6.63 -10.66 9.93
CA LEU A 130 7.71 -11.65 9.84
C LEU A 130 7.20 -13.08 9.68
N LYS A 131 6.06 -13.42 10.30
CA LYS A 131 5.43 -14.74 10.11
C LYS A 131 4.99 -14.94 8.65
N GLU A 132 4.44 -13.91 8.01
CA GLU A 132 4.08 -13.97 6.59
C GLU A 132 5.32 -14.01 5.70
N ALA A 133 6.33 -13.19 5.98
CA ALA A 133 7.62 -13.19 5.28
C ALA A 133 8.27 -14.58 5.33
N ARG A 134 8.25 -15.24 6.48
CA ARG A 134 8.74 -16.62 6.63
C ARG A 134 8.03 -17.58 5.67
N VAL A 135 6.70 -17.53 5.61
CA VAL A 135 5.93 -18.39 4.69
C VAL A 135 6.32 -18.11 3.24
N ARG A 136 6.55 -16.84 2.86
CA ARG A 136 6.99 -16.49 1.50
C ARG A 136 8.39 -17.02 1.19
N VAL A 137 9.34 -16.83 2.10
CA VAL A 137 10.72 -17.32 1.96
C VAL A 137 10.76 -18.84 1.85
N GLU A 138 10.08 -19.57 2.76
CA GLU A 138 10.04 -21.03 2.77
C GLU A 138 9.39 -21.62 1.51
N ASN A 139 8.48 -20.90 0.85
CA ASN A 139 7.80 -21.33 -0.37
C ASN A 139 8.38 -20.69 -1.65
N ASN A 140 9.52 -20.00 -1.60
CA ASN A 140 10.17 -19.30 -2.72
C ASN A 140 9.21 -18.33 -3.43
N LEU A 141 8.42 -17.55 -2.66
CA LEU A 141 7.46 -16.56 -3.15
C LEU A 141 7.99 -15.12 -3.09
N VAL A 142 9.25 -14.91 -2.73
CA VAL A 142 9.90 -13.60 -2.75
C VAL A 142 10.14 -13.19 -4.20
N ASP A 143 9.73 -11.99 -4.56
CA ASP A 143 9.92 -11.45 -5.91
C ASP A 143 11.36 -10.91 -6.06
N MET A 144 12.26 -11.75 -6.54
CA MET A 144 13.68 -11.42 -6.71
C MET A 144 13.96 -10.48 -7.89
N GLU A 145 12.98 -10.21 -8.76
CA GLU A 145 13.16 -9.32 -9.91
C GLU A 145 12.95 -7.85 -9.55
N ASN A 146 12.13 -7.59 -8.53
CA ASN A 146 11.74 -6.24 -8.12
C ASN A 146 12.37 -5.78 -6.80
N VAL A 147 13.34 -6.51 -6.25
CA VAL A 147 14.08 -6.10 -5.04
C VAL A 147 15.04 -4.93 -5.34
N GLU A 148 15.34 -4.14 -4.32
CA GLU A 148 16.37 -3.10 -4.42
C GLU A 148 17.73 -3.72 -4.80
N PRO A 149 18.47 -3.13 -5.76
CA PRO A 149 19.71 -3.72 -6.29
C PRO A 149 20.78 -4.03 -5.23
N THR A 150 20.74 -3.35 -4.09
CA THR A 150 21.73 -3.51 -3.00
C THR A 150 21.26 -4.44 -1.89
N THR A 151 20.03 -4.97 -1.95
CA THR A 151 19.49 -5.84 -0.90
C THR A 151 20.18 -7.20 -0.90
N PHE A 152 20.40 -7.78 -2.08
CA PHE A 152 21.04 -9.09 -2.21
C PHE A 152 22.33 -8.99 -3.04
N GLY A 153 23.24 -9.94 -2.83
CA GLY A 153 24.52 -10.04 -3.56
C GLY A 153 25.69 -9.36 -2.84
N GLU A 154 26.63 -8.82 -3.61
CA GLU A 154 27.86 -8.25 -3.06
C GLU A 154 27.59 -7.03 -2.16
N GLY A 155 27.90 -7.16 -0.87
CA GLY A 155 27.66 -6.12 0.15
C GLY A 155 26.26 -6.15 0.77
N GLY A 156 25.34 -6.96 0.25
CA GLY A 156 24.00 -7.19 0.80
C GLY A 156 23.85 -8.55 1.47
N PHE A 157 22.61 -9.03 1.57
CA PHE A 157 22.31 -10.33 2.11
C PHE A 157 22.58 -11.43 1.07
N GLU A 158 23.03 -12.60 1.52
CA GLU A 158 23.31 -13.75 0.64
C GLU A 158 22.05 -14.34 0.03
N SER A 159 20.91 -14.25 0.73
CA SER A 159 19.63 -14.82 0.31
C SER A 159 18.46 -14.22 1.10
N PRO A 160 17.20 -14.41 0.63
CA PRO A 160 16.00 -14.07 1.40
C PRO A 160 15.95 -14.76 2.77
N GLN A 161 16.48 -15.98 2.89
CA GLN A 161 16.57 -16.68 4.16
C GLN A 161 17.50 -15.96 5.14
N HIS A 162 18.68 -15.53 4.68
CA HIS A 162 19.63 -14.78 5.50
C HIS A 162 19.06 -13.40 5.93
N LEU A 163 18.36 -12.71 5.03
CA LEU A 163 17.65 -11.49 5.36
C LEU A 163 16.57 -11.72 6.43
N LEU A 164 15.75 -12.76 6.27
CA LEU A 164 14.71 -13.10 7.24
C LEU A 164 15.29 -13.37 8.64
N GLU A 165 16.36 -14.16 8.72
CA GLU A 165 17.06 -14.47 9.98
C GLU A 165 17.60 -13.19 10.66
N TRP A 166 18.17 -12.27 9.86
CA TRP A 166 18.62 -10.99 10.37
C TRP A 166 17.46 -10.15 10.91
N LEU A 167 16.36 -10.04 10.17
CA LEU A 167 15.16 -9.29 10.58
C LEU A 167 14.56 -9.84 11.87
N GLU A 168 14.52 -11.15 12.03
CA GLU A 168 14.00 -11.80 13.23
C GLU A 168 14.87 -11.55 14.48
N ASN A 169 16.18 -11.38 14.32
CA ASN A 169 17.10 -11.12 15.39
C ASN A 169 17.25 -9.61 15.74
N ASN A 170 16.83 -8.72 14.82
CA ASN A 170 17.03 -7.27 14.96
C ASN A 170 15.70 -6.49 15.02
N ARG A 171 14.63 -7.10 15.54
CA ARG A 171 13.30 -6.48 15.62
C ARG A 171 13.30 -5.17 16.40
N PRO A 172 12.83 -4.06 15.83
CA PRO A 172 12.72 -2.79 16.54
C PRO A 172 11.57 -2.82 17.57
N SER A 173 11.68 -1.99 18.59
CA SER A 173 10.55 -1.64 19.43
C SER A 173 9.65 -0.63 18.72
N PHE A 174 8.33 -0.67 18.95
CA PHE A 174 7.38 0.26 18.35
C PHE A 174 6.23 0.64 19.28
N GLU A 175 5.59 1.75 18.97
CA GLU A 175 4.33 2.17 19.57
C GLU A 175 3.19 1.85 18.61
N PRO A 176 2.12 1.17 19.06
CA PRO A 176 1.04 0.75 18.18
C PRO A 176 0.24 1.94 17.67
N VAL A 177 0.14 2.07 16.34
CA VAL A 177 -0.72 3.01 15.62
C VAL A 177 -1.48 2.26 14.54
N LEU A 178 -2.46 2.91 13.89
CA LEU A 178 -2.95 2.41 12.62
C LEU A 178 -1.87 2.63 11.56
N SER A 179 -1.37 1.54 10.96
CA SER A 179 -0.47 1.56 9.81
C SER A 179 -1.26 1.17 8.56
N HIS A 180 -1.03 1.87 7.46
CA HIS A 180 -1.55 1.52 6.13
C HIS A 180 -0.95 0.19 5.66
N GLY A 181 0.33 -0.03 5.98
CA GLY A 181 1.08 -1.22 5.60
C GLY A 181 1.66 -1.19 4.18
N ASP A 182 1.21 -0.23 3.36
CA ASP A 182 1.73 0.06 2.01
C ASP A 182 1.48 1.53 1.66
N TYR A 183 2.03 2.45 2.48
CA TYR A 183 1.86 3.90 2.30
C TYR A 183 2.79 4.44 1.21
N CYS A 184 2.52 4.07 -0.03
CA CYS A 184 3.22 4.56 -1.21
C CYS A 184 2.33 5.54 -2.01
N LEU A 185 2.94 6.37 -2.85
CA LEU A 185 2.26 7.46 -3.56
C LEU A 185 1.02 7.00 -4.37
N PRO A 186 1.05 5.88 -5.12
CA PRO A 186 -0.13 5.43 -5.87
C PRO A 186 -1.35 5.10 -5.01
N ASN A 187 -1.15 4.78 -3.72
CA ASN A 187 -2.22 4.37 -2.80
C ASN A 187 -2.89 5.56 -2.09
N ILE A 188 -2.39 6.78 -2.29
CA ILE A 188 -2.85 8.01 -1.65
C ILE A 188 -3.49 8.90 -2.70
N PHE A 189 -4.77 9.22 -2.52
CA PHE A 189 -5.52 10.07 -3.45
C PHE A 189 -5.63 11.49 -2.92
N LEU A 190 -5.47 12.46 -3.82
CA LEU A 190 -5.46 13.89 -3.54
C LEU A 190 -6.43 14.64 -4.47
N ASP A 191 -7.03 15.70 -3.94
CA ASP A 191 -7.72 16.73 -4.71
C ASP A 191 -7.44 18.08 -4.04
N ASP A 192 -7.00 19.07 -4.82
CA ASP A 192 -6.62 20.40 -4.34
C ASP A 192 -5.69 20.34 -3.09
N GLY A 193 -4.63 19.51 -3.18
CA GLY A 193 -3.63 19.32 -2.11
C GLY A 193 -4.13 18.64 -0.84
N LYS A 194 -5.34 18.11 -0.84
CA LYS A 194 -5.94 17.43 0.33
C LYS A 194 -6.12 15.94 0.07
N ILE A 195 -5.95 15.14 1.12
CA ILE A 195 -6.26 13.72 1.08
C ILE A 195 -7.75 13.53 0.79
N THR A 196 -8.07 12.79 -0.26
CA THR A 196 -9.44 12.34 -0.59
C THR A 196 -9.65 10.87 -0.31
N GLY A 197 -8.57 10.09 -0.19
CA GLY A 197 -8.70 8.70 0.22
C GLY A 197 -7.42 7.89 0.20
N PHE A 198 -7.53 6.74 0.85
CA PHE A 198 -6.50 5.70 0.90
C PHE A 198 -7.05 4.43 0.27
N ILE A 199 -6.28 3.80 -0.61
CA ILE A 199 -6.67 2.54 -1.28
C ILE A 199 -5.68 1.44 -0.96
N ASP A 200 -6.00 0.22 -1.36
CA ASP A 200 -5.19 -1.00 -1.16
C ASP A 200 -4.86 -1.31 0.31
N LEU A 201 -5.93 -1.47 1.09
CA LEU A 201 -5.89 -1.67 2.53
C LEU A 201 -5.64 -3.13 2.95
N GLY A 202 -5.15 -3.97 2.04
CA GLY A 202 -4.90 -5.39 2.32
C GLY A 202 -3.80 -5.66 3.35
N ARG A 203 -2.92 -4.68 3.57
CA ARG A 203 -1.85 -4.74 4.58
C ARG A 203 -2.09 -3.81 5.78
N THR A 204 -3.27 -3.19 5.87
CA THR A 204 -3.60 -2.23 6.93
C THR A 204 -3.89 -2.93 8.26
N GLY A 205 -3.44 -2.35 9.38
CA GLY A 205 -3.70 -2.87 10.71
C GLY A 205 -2.92 -2.15 11.81
N ILE A 206 -2.96 -2.68 13.03
CA ILE A 206 -2.14 -2.15 14.13
C ILE A 206 -0.67 -2.47 13.85
N GLY A 207 0.15 -1.46 13.62
CA GLY A 207 1.55 -1.59 13.27
C GLY A 207 2.40 -0.42 13.75
N ASP A 208 3.61 -0.30 13.20
CA ASP A 208 4.54 0.78 13.53
C ASP A 208 4.43 1.91 12.50
N LYS A 209 4.35 3.15 12.98
CA LYS A 209 4.39 4.34 12.12
C LYS A 209 5.59 4.37 11.17
N TRP A 210 6.71 3.79 11.58
CA TRP A 210 7.95 3.78 10.79
C TRP A 210 7.87 2.89 9.55
N ASN A 211 6.98 1.89 9.54
CA ASN A 211 6.69 1.13 8.32
C ASN A 211 6.14 2.03 7.22
N ASP A 212 5.10 2.80 7.53
CA ASP A 212 4.49 3.70 6.54
C ASP A 212 5.42 4.85 6.15
N ILE A 213 6.21 5.38 7.10
CA ILE A 213 7.21 6.41 6.82
C ILE A 213 8.29 5.86 5.86
N ALA A 214 8.78 4.66 6.09
CA ALA A 214 9.81 4.02 5.26
C ALA A 214 9.32 3.83 3.81
N LEU A 215 8.11 3.28 3.64
CA LEU A 215 7.53 3.06 2.32
C LEU A 215 7.21 4.37 1.60
N CYS A 216 6.71 5.38 2.32
CA CYS A 216 6.50 6.72 1.80
C CYS A 216 7.81 7.35 1.33
N TYR A 217 8.86 7.26 2.14
CA TYR A 217 10.20 7.79 1.82
C TYR A 217 10.78 7.13 0.57
N ARG A 218 10.75 5.80 0.47
CA ARG A 218 11.18 5.07 -0.72
C ARG A 218 10.36 5.45 -1.95
N SER A 219 9.03 5.52 -1.80
CA SER A 219 8.14 5.88 -2.90
C SER A 219 8.40 7.31 -3.38
N LEU A 220 8.62 8.28 -2.49
CA LEU A 220 9.07 9.63 -2.85
C LEU A 220 10.40 9.59 -3.61
N LYS A 221 11.41 8.94 -3.05
CA LYS A 221 12.73 8.84 -3.67
C LYS A 221 12.63 8.33 -5.11
N HIS A 222 11.97 7.20 -5.33
CA HIS A 222 11.89 6.53 -6.63
C HIS A 222 11.03 7.28 -7.66
N ASN A 223 10.00 8.01 -7.23
CA ASN A 223 9.21 8.85 -8.13
C ASN A 223 9.99 10.11 -8.57
N PHE A 224 10.93 10.58 -7.75
CA PHE A 224 11.69 11.80 -8.05
C PHE A 224 13.06 11.54 -8.69
N ASP A 225 13.69 10.39 -8.46
CA ASP A 225 15.00 10.03 -9.04
C ASP A 225 14.91 9.31 -10.39
N GLY A 226 13.69 9.00 -10.85
CA GLY A 226 13.42 8.35 -12.12
C GLY A 226 13.46 6.82 -12.08
N THR A 227 13.62 6.19 -10.91
CA THR A 227 13.64 4.72 -10.75
C THR A 227 12.34 4.06 -11.25
N TYR A 228 11.19 4.67 -11.00
CA TYR A 228 9.89 4.19 -11.52
C TYR A 228 9.58 4.65 -12.96
N GLY A 229 10.57 5.17 -13.66
CA GLY A 229 10.43 5.79 -14.98
C GLY A 229 9.99 7.26 -14.88
N GLY A 230 10.06 7.98 -15.99
CA GLY A 230 9.64 9.36 -16.07
C GLY A 230 10.73 10.38 -15.79
N LYS A 231 10.34 11.56 -15.33
CA LYS A 231 11.20 12.72 -15.17
C LYS A 231 12.03 12.64 -13.90
N ILE A 232 13.31 13.00 -13.99
CA ILE A 232 14.19 13.17 -12.83
C ILE A 232 14.08 14.60 -12.29
N TYR A 233 13.78 14.75 -11.01
CA TYR A 233 13.64 16.02 -10.31
C TYR A 233 14.88 16.25 -9.43
N LYS A 234 15.95 16.79 -10.01
CA LYS A 234 17.32 16.85 -9.43
C LYS A 234 17.42 17.55 -8.07
N ASP A 235 16.55 18.52 -7.80
CA ASP A 235 16.62 19.33 -6.57
C ASP A 235 15.71 18.83 -5.45
N PHE A 236 14.98 17.74 -5.69
CA PHE A 236 14.11 17.17 -4.67
C PHE A 236 14.91 16.38 -3.63
N LYS A 237 14.56 16.58 -2.36
CA LYS A 237 15.13 15.87 -1.23
C LYS A 237 14.00 15.16 -0.45
N PRO A 238 13.94 13.82 -0.47
CA PRO A 238 12.89 13.09 0.24
C PRO A 238 12.93 13.31 1.76
N ASP A 239 14.06 13.71 2.34
CA ASP A 239 14.24 14.06 3.75
C ASP A 239 13.32 15.21 4.21
N LEU A 240 12.85 16.06 3.30
CA LEU A 240 11.85 17.09 3.58
C LEU A 240 10.54 16.54 4.14
N LEU A 241 10.26 15.24 3.95
CA LEU A 241 9.14 14.55 4.58
C LEU A 241 9.23 14.63 6.13
N PHE A 242 10.42 14.45 6.70
CA PHE A 242 10.62 14.47 8.15
C PHE A 242 10.39 15.89 8.72
N GLU A 243 10.79 16.93 7.99
CA GLU A 243 10.49 18.32 8.36
C GLU A 243 8.97 18.56 8.42
N LYS A 244 8.19 18.08 7.41
CA LYS A 244 6.73 18.21 7.39
C LYS A 244 6.04 17.38 8.47
N LEU A 245 6.63 16.25 8.84
CA LEU A 245 6.17 15.43 9.96
C LEU A 245 6.49 16.08 11.31
N GLY A 246 7.55 16.88 11.40
CA GLY A 246 8.09 17.46 12.63
C GLY A 246 8.78 16.42 13.51
N ILE A 247 9.48 15.47 12.90
CA ILE A 247 10.20 14.39 13.58
C ILE A 247 11.62 14.26 13.04
N GLU A 248 12.54 13.75 13.86
CA GLU A 248 13.85 13.31 13.41
C GLU A 248 13.74 11.90 12.78
N PRO A 249 14.49 11.60 11.70
CA PRO A 249 14.47 10.29 11.07
C PRO A 249 15.13 9.23 11.98
N ASP A 250 14.47 8.12 12.17
CA ASP A 250 15.03 6.90 12.75
C ASP A 250 15.49 5.97 11.60
N TRP A 251 16.73 6.17 11.14
CA TRP A 251 17.26 5.43 10.00
C TRP A 251 17.40 3.93 10.24
N GLU A 252 17.54 3.50 11.50
CA GLU A 252 17.59 2.08 11.84
C GLU A 252 16.23 1.45 11.57
N LYS A 253 15.13 2.09 12.00
CA LYS A 253 13.77 1.61 11.74
C LYS A 253 13.39 1.72 10.26
N ILE A 254 13.72 2.83 9.62
CA ILE A 254 13.45 3.01 8.18
C ILE A 254 14.11 1.88 7.40
N ASN A 255 15.40 1.65 7.59
CA ASN A 255 16.12 0.58 6.90
C ASN A 255 15.55 -0.81 7.23
N TYR A 256 15.18 -1.05 8.48
CA TYR A 256 14.56 -2.31 8.88
C TYR A 256 13.26 -2.58 8.11
N TYR A 257 12.36 -1.59 8.02
CA TYR A 257 11.09 -1.76 7.32
C TYR A 257 11.23 -1.83 5.81
N LEU A 258 12.18 -1.13 5.22
CA LEU A 258 12.52 -1.28 3.80
C LEU A 258 13.02 -2.69 3.51
N LEU A 259 13.94 -3.22 4.32
CA LEU A 259 14.43 -4.59 4.17
C LEU A 259 13.32 -5.64 4.40
N LEU A 260 12.40 -5.40 5.34
CA LEU A 260 11.28 -6.30 5.57
C LEU A 260 10.34 -6.35 4.36
N ASP A 261 10.10 -5.22 3.69
CA ASP A 261 9.25 -5.14 2.51
C ASP A 261 9.85 -5.89 1.29
N GLU A 262 11.18 -6.04 1.21
CA GLU A 262 11.86 -6.81 0.16
C GLU A 262 11.48 -8.31 0.15
N LEU A 263 10.83 -8.82 1.17
CA LEU A 263 10.35 -10.20 1.24
C LEU A 263 8.92 -10.37 0.71
N PHE A 264 8.27 -9.30 0.19
CA PHE A 264 6.87 -9.27 -0.27
C PHE A 264 6.75 -8.87 -1.74
#